data_ab0b8064bff44fe6367a5dd540588c2f
#
_entry.id   ab0b8064bff44fe6367a5dd540588c2f
#
_cell.length_a   1.000
_cell.length_b   1.000
_cell.length_c   1.000
_cell.angle_alpha   90.00
_cell.angle_beta   90.00
_cell.angle_gamma   90.00
#
_symmetry.space_group_name_H-M   'P 1'
#
loop_
_entity.id
_entity.type
_entity.pdbx_description
1 polymer ?
#
loop_
_entity_poly.entity_id
_entity_poly.type
_entity_poly.pdbx_seq_one_letter_code
_entity_poly.pdbx_strand_id
1 'polypeptide(L)'
;MLCSHVAASQSLAELEKQLDSLLRKEEKSEVVLGVGYGNNPAYGSKTTNFELPIILKTFVSPSLSYYHKSGFYAGVSAYYLFNSLNKPWFEWDLTAGYDYTKNKNFLTGISYTHYEFTDSSDVPTTPITNELFAYFYYRKWWVQPGVSLDYGWGKDALEGNHTKETFRGNDFNFIAALRHPFIFNAVMSRRDVVLFTPSVNFTMGTANYYSNLKAFQYVTRSPKLKQVKKHPGKELNFEDHSNFEARAIDVTLNLSYFIGRLNLAPSFTVFKPFSGTEQNIMSYFTARMAYSF
;
A
#
# COMPACT_ATOMS: atom_id res chain seq x y z
N MET A 1 14.84 31.25 -21.59
CA MET A 1 14.45 30.49 -22.79
C MET A 1 13.79 29.21 -22.29
N LEU A 2 12.47 29.22 -22.16
CA LEU A 2 11.68 28.05 -21.78
C LEU A 2 11.54 27.17 -23.03
N CYS A 3 12.20 26.01 -23.05
CA CYS A 3 11.97 25.01 -24.06
C CYS A 3 10.56 24.42 -23.86
N SER A 4 9.62 24.90 -24.64
CA SER A 4 8.35 24.24 -24.86
C SER A 4 8.59 22.96 -25.67
N HIS A 5 8.94 21.87 -25.00
CA HIS A 5 8.78 20.57 -25.60
C HIS A 5 7.29 20.26 -25.61
N VAL A 6 6.68 20.42 -26.76
CA VAL A 6 5.37 19.90 -27.11
C VAL A 6 5.37 18.43 -26.69
N ALA A 7 4.50 18.09 -25.75
CA ALA A 7 4.22 16.71 -25.42
C ALA A 7 3.60 16.06 -26.68
N ALA A 8 4.46 15.52 -27.53
CA ALA A 8 4.03 14.65 -28.61
C ALA A 8 3.30 13.48 -27.94
N SER A 9 2.05 13.25 -28.30
CA SER A 9 1.28 12.10 -27.83
C SER A 9 2.07 10.85 -28.21
N GLN A 10 2.69 10.22 -27.22
CA GLN A 10 3.42 8.97 -27.43
C GLN A 10 2.45 7.95 -28.00
N SER A 11 2.81 7.30 -29.11
CA SER A 11 2.00 6.23 -29.64
C SER A 11 1.96 5.07 -28.63
N LEU A 12 0.85 4.37 -28.55
CA LEU A 12 0.69 3.21 -27.67
C LEU A 12 1.82 2.20 -27.86
N ALA A 13 2.23 1.95 -29.13
CA ALA A 13 3.32 1.05 -29.47
C ALA A 13 4.70 1.51 -28.94
N GLU A 14 4.94 2.82 -28.94
CA GLU A 14 6.17 3.40 -28.40
C GLU A 14 6.21 3.31 -26.87
N LEU A 15 5.09 3.55 -26.23
CA LEU A 15 4.90 3.44 -24.78
C LEU A 15 5.05 1.97 -24.32
N GLU A 16 4.48 1.02 -25.05
CA GLU A 16 4.65 -0.42 -24.81
C GLU A 16 6.14 -0.83 -24.94
N LYS A 17 6.83 -0.38 -25.99
CA LYS A 17 8.26 -0.68 -26.20
C LYS A 17 9.12 -0.13 -25.07
N GLN A 18 8.85 1.07 -24.60
CA GLN A 18 9.60 1.70 -23.52
C GLN A 18 9.33 1.03 -22.17
N LEU A 19 8.08 0.70 -21.89
CA LEU A 19 7.69 -0.02 -20.67
C LEU A 19 8.27 -1.43 -20.65
N ASP A 20 8.26 -2.14 -21.79
CA ASP A 20 8.92 -3.43 -21.93
C ASP A 20 10.45 -3.33 -21.77
N SER A 21 11.05 -2.22 -22.20
CA SER A 21 12.49 -1.98 -21.98
C SER A 21 12.82 -1.78 -20.50
N LEU A 22 11.94 -1.11 -19.74
CA LEU A 22 12.09 -0.96 -18.30
C LEU A 22 11.90 -2.28 -17.57
N LEU A 23 10.91 -3.07 -17.97
CA LEU A 23 10.62 -4.38 -17.38
C LEU A 23 11.71 -5.42 -17.76
N ARG A 24 12.33 -5.32 -18.93
CA ARG A 24 13.46 -6.19 -19.34
C ARG A 24 14.75 -5.95 -18.56
N LYS A 25 14.89 -4.81 -17.87
CA LYS A 25 15.97 -4.64 -16.88
C LYS A 25 15.92 -5.68 -15.76
N GLU A 26 14.75 -6.30 -15.53
CA GLU A 26 14.54 -7.41 -14.60
C GLU A 26 15.05 -8.77 -15.10
N GLU A 27 15.78 -8.85 -16.23
CA GLU A 27 16.39 -10.12 -16.71
C GLU A 27 17.49 -10.64 -15.77
N LYS A 28 17.93 -9.83 -14.81
CA LYS A 28 18.90 -10.20 -13.78
C LYS A 28 18.26 -10.19 -12.41
N SER A 29 18.72 -11.11 -11.58
CA SER A 29 18.34 -11.07 -10.17
C SER A 29 19.03 -9.88 -9.50
N GLU A 30 18.30 -9.14 -8.69
CA GLU A 30 18.75 -7.90 -8.06
C GLU A 30 18.47 -7.91 -6.56
N VAL A 31 19.39 -7.33 -5.80
CA VAL A 31 19.17 -6.94 -4.40
C VAL A 31 18.88 -5.44 -4.38
N VAL A 32 17.81 -5.04 -3.72
CA VAL A 32 17.38 -3.64 -3.64
C VAL A 32 17.36 -3.20 -2.19
N LEU A 33 18.13 -2.15 -1.88
CA LEU A 33 18.03 -1.42 -0.63
C LEU A 33 17.13 -0.21 -0.85
N GLY A 34 16.17 -0.01 0.05
CA GLY A 34 15.23 1.10 -0.02
C GLY A 34 15.07 1.84 1.28
N VAL A 35 14.68 3.10 1.16
CA VAL A 35 14.20 3.92 2.28
C VAL A 35 12.93 4.61 1.82
N GLY A 36 11.84 4.36 2.53
CA GLY A 36 10.56 5.03 2.37
C GLY A 36 10.40 6.17 3.38
N TYR A 37 9.65 7.17 3.01
CA TYR A 37 9.16 8.25 3.87
C TYR A 37 7.70 8.49 3.53
N GLY A 38 6.87 8.73 4.54
CA GLY A 38 5.47 9.04 4.29
C GLY A 38 4.78 9.70 5.48
N ASN A 39 3.59 10.23 5.21
CA ASN A 39 2.71 10.81 6.21
C ASN A 39 1.30 10.22 6.10
N ASN A 40 1.20 8.92 6.03
CA ASN A 40 -0.07 8.22 5.85
C ASN A 40 -1.06 8.53 6.97
N PRO A 41 -2.37 8.56 6.67
CA PRO A 41 -3.39 8.72 7.68
C PRO A 41 -3.38 7.57 8.69
N ALA A 42 -3.42 7.91 9.97
CA ALA A 42 -3.52 6.95 11.06
C ALA A 42 -4.34 7.54 12.21
N TYR A 43 -4.84 6.71 13.13
CA TYR A 43 -5.46 7.24 14.32
C TYR A 43 -4.44 7.83 15.29
N GLY A 44 -4.83 8.96 15.91
CA GLY A 44 -3.93 9.85 16.63
C GLY A 44 -3.25 9.30 17.86
N SER A 45 -3.79 8.30 18.54
CA SER A 45 -3.16 7.65 19.69
C SER A 45 -3.91 6.39 20.11
N LYS A 46 -3.21 5.53 20.86
CA LYS A 46 -3.77 4.34 21.51
C LYS A 46 -4.60 4.78 22.74
N THR A 47 -5.74 5.41 22.49
CA THR A 47 -6.66 5.79 23.57
C THR A 47 -7.92 4.97 23.54
N THR A 48 -8.55 4.81 24.72
CA THR A 48 -9.85 4.14 24.87
C THR A 48 -11.00 4.91 24.21
N ASN A 49 -10.78 6.16 23.80
CA ASN A 49 -11.75 6.98 23.08
C ASN A 49 -11.56 6.87 21.59
N PHE A 50 -12.40 6.10 20.92
CA PHE A 50 -12.44 5.88 19.48
C PHE A 50 -12.97 7.06 18.64
N GLU A 51 -13.17 8.20 19.25
CA GLU A 51 -13.69 9.40 18.60
C GLU A 51 -12.60 10.34 18.09
N LEU A 52 -11.34 9.92 18.17
CA LEU A 52 -10.22 10.74 17.71
C LEU A 52 -10.20 10.89 16.19
N PRO A 53 -9.90 12.08 15.70
CA PRO A 53 -9.78 12.34 14.28
C PRO A 53 -8.64 11.51 13.69
N ILE A 54 -8.75 11.17 12.40
CA ILE A 54 -7.64 10.62 11.64
C ILE A 54 -6.58 11.70 11.52
N ILE A 55 -5.36 11.39 11.92
CA ILE A 55 -4.21 12.28 11.79
C ILE A 55 -3.18 11.68 10.84
N LEU A 56 -2.38 12.53 10.23
CA LEU A 56 -1.25 12.10 9.42
C LEU A 56 -0.06 11.76 10.33
N LYS A 57 0.36 10.50 10.31
CA LYS A 57 1.55 10.03 11.03
C LYS A 57 2.73 9.92 10.08
N THR A 58 3.80 10.63 10.43
CA THR A 58 5.03 10.62 9.65
C THR A 58 5.90 9.45 10.05
N PHE A 59 6.38 8.71 9.07
CA PHE A 59 7.26 7.55 9.27
C PHE A 59 8.43 7.52 8.29
N VAL A 60 9.45 6.76 8.63
CA VAL A 60 10.50 6.30 7.71
C VAL A 60 10.52 4.78 7.69
N SER A 61 10.75 4.21 6.50
CA SER A 61 10.72 2.76 6.30
C SER A 61 11.94 2.28 5.52
N PRO A 62 13.01 1.83 6.20
CA PRO A 62 14.08 1.09 5.54
C PRO A 62 13.58 -0.27 5.04
N SER A 63 14.08 -0.71 3.90
CA SER A 63 13.70 -1.98 3.29
C SER A 63 14.88 -2.66 2.59
N LEU A 64 14.85 -3.98 2.57
CA LEU A 64 15.74 -4.84 1.80
C LEU A 64 14.89 -5.84 1.02
N SER A 65 15.09 -5.94 -0.28
CA SER A 65 14.34 -6.86 -1.15
C SER A 65 15.28 -7.58 -2.11
N TYR A 66 14.94 -8.80 -2.43
CA TYR A 66 15.57 -9.59 -3.46
C TYR A 66 14.56 -9.91 -4.55
N TYR A 67 14.87 -9.58 -5.80
CA TYR A 67 14.07 -9.89 -6.98
C TYR A 67 14.82 -10.91 -7.83
N HIS A 68 14.19 -12.05 -8.05
CA HIS A 68 14.76 -13.10 -8.90
C HIS A 68 14.28 -12.92 -10.35
N LYS A 69 15.15 -13.18 -11.32
CA LYS A 69 14.88 -13.07 -12.78
C LYS A 69 13.65 -13.84 -13.27
N SER A 70 13.14 -14.80 -12.52
CA SER A 70 11.91 -15.53 -12.86
C SER A 70 10.63 -14.80 -12.48
N GLY A 71 10.71 -13.69 -11.73
CA GLY A 71 9.59 -12.93 -11.20
C GLY A 71 9.30 -13.18 -9.72
N PHE A 72 9.94 -14.17 -9.06
CA PHE A 72 9.85 -14.31 -7.62
C PHE A 72 10.60 -13.20 -6.90
N TYR A 73 10.03 -12.73 -5.79
CA TYR A 73 10.71 -11.78 -4.92
C TYR A 73 10.42 -12.06 -3.46
N ALA A 74 11.31 -11.57 -2.59
CA ALA A 74 11.11 -11.54 -1.16
C ALA A 74 11.73 -10.26 -0.59
N GLY A 75 11.19 -9.76 0.51
CA GLY A 75 11.69 -8.54 1.12
C GLY A 75 11.27 -8.40 2.58
N VAL A 76 12.00 -7.53 3.27
CA VAL A 76 11.69 -7.09 4.62
C VAL A 76 11.66 -5.56 4.64
N SER A 77 10.68 -4.99 5.34
CA SER A 77 10.59 -3.56 5.63
C SER A 77 10.34 -3.37 7.12
N ALA A 78 10.89 -2.30 7.67
CA ALA A 78 10.59 -1.87 9.03
C ALA A 78 10.06 -0.45 9.01
N TYR A 79 9.22 -0.09 9.99
CA TYR A 79 8.61 1.23 10.05
C TYR A 79 8.93 1.92 11.36
N TYR A 80 9.58 3.06 11.25
CA TYR A 80 9.91 3.95 12.36
C TYR A 80 8.97 5.14 12.36
N LEU A 81 8.21 5.31 13.44
CA LEU A 81 7.23 6.37 13.60
C LEU A 81 7.88 7.57 14.29
N PHE A 82 7.85 8.74 13.64
CA PHE A 82 8.29 9.98 14.26
C PHE A 82 7.31 10.44 15.34
N ASN A 83 7.84 11.08 16.37
CA ASN A 83 7.07 11.58 17.52
C ASN A 83 6.29 10.50 18.29
N SER A 84 6.72 9.25 18.21
CA SER A 84 6.21 8.21 19.10
C SER A 84 6.82 8.36 20.48
N LEU A 85 5.98 8.37 21.52
CA LEU A 85 6.41 8.41 22.92
C LEU A 85 6.94 7.06 23.39
N ASN A 86 6.44 5.97 22.78
CA ASN A 86 6.80 4.60 23.11
C ASN A 86 7.17 3.83 21.84
N LYS A 87 8.29 3.09 21.89
CA LYS A 87 8.75 2.16 20.84
C LYS A 87 8.46 2.65 19.40
N PRO A 88 9.30 3.52 18.83
CA PRO A 88 9.08 4.12 17.53
C PRO A 88 9.12 3.11 16.37
N TRP A 89 9.80 1.96 16.52
CA TRP A 89 9.72 0.84 15.57
C TRP A 89 8.44 0.05 15.85
N PHE A 90 7.40 0.30 15.07
CA PHE A 90 6.06 -0.21 15.36
C PHE A 90 5.66 -1.42 14.52
N GLU A 91 6.28 -1.63 13.37
CA GLU A 91 5.86 -2.65 12.41
C GLU A 91 7.06 -3.18 11.61
N TRP A 92 7.02 -4.47 11.34
CA TRP A 92 7.90 -5.18 10.41
C TRP A 92 7.07 -5.96 9.43
N ASP A 93 7.38 -5.82 8.14
CA ASP A 93 6.73 -6.55 7.05
C ASP A 93 7.69 -7.55 6.46
N LEU A 94 7.26 -8.80 6.39
CA LEU A 94 7.95 -9.87 5.67
C LEU A 94 7.10 -10.22 4.44
N THR A 95 7.59 -9.89 3.25
CA THR A 95 6.84 -10.09 2.00
C THR A 95 7.54 -11.09 1.11
N ALA A 96 6.76 -11.98 0.49
CA ALA A 96 7.19 -12.82 -0.61
C ALA A 96 6.13 -12.83 -1.71
N GLY A 97 6.54 -12.90 -2.97
CA GLY A 97 5.58 -12.84 -4.07
C GLY A 97 6.15 -13.27 -5.40
N TYR A 98 5.29 -13.20 -6.39
CA TYR A 98 5.60 -13.49 -7.77
C TYR A 98 4.91 -12.48 -8.70
N ASP A 99 5.69 -11.82 -9.54
CA ASP A 99 5.22 -10.90 -10.58
C ASP A 99 5.44 -11.52 -11.96
N TYR A 100 4.36 -11.62 -12.73
CA TYR A 100 4.42 -12.07 -14.10
C TYR A 100 4.43 -10.87 -15.05
N THR A 101 5.63 -10.45 -15.46
CA THR A 101 5.89 -9.25 -16.26
C THR A 101 6.13 -9.54 -17.75
N LYS A 102 6.27 -10.82 -18.12
CA LYS A 102 6.66 -11.24 -19.49
C LYS A 102 5.58 -11.03 -20.54
N ASN A 103 4.34 -10.87 -20.14
CA ASN A 103 3.24 -10.69 -21.08
C ASN A 103 3.07 -9.21 -21.45
N LYS A 104 3.05 -8.91 -22.76
CA LYS A 104 2.87 -7.54 -23.24
C LYS A 104 1.45 -7.00 -23.09
N ASN A 105 0.47 -7.89 -22.94
CA ASN A 105 -0.94 -7.54 -22.92
C ASN A 105 -1.45 -7.29 -21.50
N PHE A 106 -0.82 -7.88 -20.51
CA PHE A 106 -1.24 -7.73 -19.11
C PHE A 106 -0.05 -7.82 -18.16
N LEU A 107 -0.23 -7.25 -17.00
CA LEU A 107 0.65 -7.31 -15.84
C LEU A 107 -0.15 -7.93 -14.70
N THR A 108 0.40 -8.94 -14.05
CA THR A 108 -0.25 -9.60 -12.92
C THR A 108 0.78 -10.10 -11.91
N GLY A 109 0.37 -10.19 -10.67
CA GLY A 109 1.21 -10.71 -9.60
C GLY A 109 0.38 -11.11 -8.39
N ILE A 110 1.05 -11.84 -7.50
CA ILE A 110 0.51 -12.27 -6.21
C ILE A 110 1.59 -12.14 -5.16
N SER A 111 1.24 -11.69 -3.97
CA SER A 111 2.16 -11.60 -2.84
C SER A 111 1.49 -11.99 -1.54
N TYR A 112 2.29 -12.53 -0.66
CA TYR A 112 1.97 -12.74 0.74
C TYR A 112 2.83 -11.84 1.59
N THR A 113 2.21 -11.17 2.59
CA THR A 113 2.91 -10.35 3.57
C THR A 113 2.51 -10.79 4.97
N HIS A 114 3.51 -10.96 5.82
CA HIS A 114 3.34 -11.15 7.25
C HIS A 114 3.73 -9.87 7.97
N TYR A 115 2.83 -9.37 8.82
CA TYR A 115 3.00 -8.17 9.62
C TYR A 115 3.31 -8.54 11.06
N GLU A 116 4.36 -7.98 11.62
CA GLU A 116 4.71 -8.11 13.02
C GLU A 116 4.66 -6.74 13.68
N PHE A 117 3.74 -6.59 14.63
CA PHE A 117 3.49 -5.32 15.33
C PHE A 117 4.11 -5.32 16.70
N THR A 118 4.62 -4.17 17.11
CA THR A 118 5.14 -3.96 18.46
C THR A 118 4.02 -3.59 19.42
N ASP A 119 3.81 -4.36 20.48
CA ASP A 119 2.66 -4.28 21.41
C ASP A 119 2.44 -2.93 22.11
N SER A 120 3.40 -2.04 22.15
CA SER A 120 3.28 -0.76 22.84
C SER A 120 3.47 0.44 21.93
N SER A 121 3.16 0.28 20.63
CA SER A 121 3.20 1.39 19.68
C SER A 121 2.04 2.37 19.90
N ASP A 122 2.22 3.63 19.52
CA ASP A 122 1.15 4.64 19.52
C ASP A 122 0.15 4.45 18.37
N VAL A 123 0.29 3.37 17.60
CA VAL A 123 -0.62 2.99 16.51
C VAL A 123 -1.64 1.97 17.05
N PRO A 124 -2.91 2.04 16.64
CA PRO A 124 -3.90 1.05 17.04
C PRO A 124 -3.50 -0.35 16.60
N THR A 125 -3.63 -1.32 17.49
CA THR A 125 -3.41 -2.74 17.17
C THR A 125 -4.51 -3.26 16.26
N THR A 126 -4.15 -4.11 15.32
CA THR A 126 -5.05 -4.85 14.42
C THR A 126 -4.83 -6.35 14.59
N PRO A 127 -5.89 -7.19 14.49
CA PRO A 127 -5.70 -8.63 14.43
C PRO A 127 -5.17 -9.11 13.08
N ILE A 128 -5.15 -8.26 12.06
CA ILE A 128 -4.70 -8.62 10.71
C ILE A 128 -3.17 -8.63 10.71
N THR A 129 -2.60 -9.83 10.76
CA THR A 129 -1.16 -10.05 10.75
C THR A 129 -0.66 -10.73 9.47
N ASN A 130 -1.56 -11.11 8.58
CA ASN A 130 -1.24 -11.76 7.30
C ASN A 130 -2.08 -11.15 6.19
N GLU A 131 -1.50 -11.04 5.01
CA GLU A 131 -2.14 -10.51 3.81
C GLU A 131 -1.80 -11.35 2.59
N LEU A 132 -2.79 -11.66 1.79
CA LEU A 132 -2.65 -12.15 0.43
C LEU A 132 -3.17 -11.09 -0.52
N PHE A 133 -2.28 -10.57 -1.36
CA PHE A 133 -2.60 -9.55 -2.34
C PHE A 133 -2.37 -10.08 -3.75
N ALA A 134 -3.32 -9.85 -4.67
CA ALA A 134 -3.19 -10.19 -6.08
C ALA A 134 -3.67 -9.02 -6.93
N TYR A 135 -3.05 -8.85 -8.10
CA TYR A 135 -3.43 -7.79 -9.02
C TYR A 135 -3.37 -8.24 -10.47
N PHE A 136 -4.16 -7.57 -11.31
CA PHE A 136 -4.18 -7.73 -12.75
C PHE A 136 -4.43 -6.38 -13.42
N TYR A 137 -3.61 -6.02 -14.43
CA TYR A 137 -3.77 -4.85 -15.27
C TYR A 137 -3.73 -5.24 -16.74
N TYR A 138 -4.74 -4.79 -17.51
CA TYR A 138 -4.74 -4.93 -18.96
C TYR A 138 -4.03 -3.75 -19.62
N ARG A 139 -2.96 -4.02 -20.42
CA ARG A 139 -2.00 -3.00 -20.86
C ARG A 139 -2.20 -2.50 -22.29
N LYS A 140 -3.07 -3.15 -23.09
CA LYS A 140 -3.25 -2.79 -24.50
C LYS A 140 -4.01 -1.49 -24.74
N TRP A 141 -4.77 -1.02 -23.77
CA TRP A 141 -5.53 0.20 -23.92
C TRP A 141 -4.72 1.40 -23.44
N TRP A 142 -5.02 2.57 -24.01
CA TRP A 142 -4.39 3.81 -23.58
C TRP A 142 -4.62 4.07 -22.09
N VAL A 143 -5.86 3.93 -21.61
CA VAL A 143 -6.13 3.81 -20.17
C VAL A 143 -6.12 2.33 -19.82
N GLN A 144 -5.24 1.93 -18.93
CA GLN A 144 -5.05 0.56 -18.48
C GLN A 144 -6.00 0.24 -17.33
N PRO A 145 -7.09 -0.50 -17.57
CA PRO A 145 -7.92 -0.97 -16.46
C PRO A 145 -7.21 -2.06 -15.68
N GLY A 146 -7.48 -2.10 -14.38
CA GLY A 146 -6.92 -3.09 -13.49
C GLY A 146 -7.88 -3.45 -12.37
N VAL A 147 -7.61 -4.58 -11.77
CA VAL A 147 -8.29 -5.05 -10.57
C VAL A 147 -7.26 -5.58 -9.59
N SER A 148 -7.51 -5.38 -8.30
CA SER A 148 -6.71 -6.01 -7.25
C SER A 148 -7.63 -6.61 -6.20
N LEU A 149 -7.18 -7.72 -5.63
CA LEU A 149 -7.81 -8.44 -4.54
C LEU A 149 -6.84 -8.44 -3.36
N ASP A 150 -7.38 -8.22 -2.19
CA ASP A 150 -6.63 -8.14 -0.96
C ASP A 150 -7.41 -8.87 0.14
N TYR A 151 -6.80 -9.88 0.73
CA TYR A 151 -7.37 -10.65 1.81
C TYR A 151 -6.42 -10.69 3.00
N GLY A 152 -6.85 -10.03 4.07
CA GLY A 152 -6.13 -9.99 5.33
C GLY A 152 -6.75 -10.91 6.36
N TRP A 153 -5.93 -11.59 7.18
CA TRP A 153 -6.40 -12.41 8.29
C TRP A 153 -5.40 -12.43 9.44
N GLY A 154 -5.89 -12.80 10.60
CA GLY A 154 -5.03 -12.96 11.77
C GLY A 154 -5.81 -13.15 13.05
N LYS A 155 -5.08 -13.01 14.16
CA LYS A 155 -5.61 -13.10 15.51
C LYS A 155 -4.85 -12.14 16.42
N ASP A 156 -5.55 -11.59 17.40
CA ASP A 156 -4.97 -10.78 18.46
C ASP A 156 -5.47 -11.24 19.82
N ALA A 157 -4.74 -10.92 20.88
CA ALA A 157 -5.09 -11.25 22.23
C ALA A 157 -5.30 -9.94 23.03
N LEU A 158 -6.47 -9.83 23.65
CA LEU A 158 -6.74 -8.77 24.64
C LEU A 158 -6.40 -9.31 26.02
N GLU A 159 -5.40 -8.73 26.67
CA GLU A 159 -5.06 -9.03 28.06
C GLU A 159 -5.90 -8.11 28.97
N GLY A 160 -6.90 -8.67 29.62
CA GLY A 160 -7.58 -8.03 30.76
C GLY A 160 -6.91 -8.42 32.08
N ASN A 161 -7.26 -7.73 33.19
CA ASN A 161 -6.63 -7.97 34.50
C ASN A 161 -6.66 -9.43 34.99
N HIS A 162 -7.54 -10.28 34.45
CA HIS A 162 -7.68 -11.69 34.84
C HIS A 162 -8.07 -12.63 33.69
N THR A 163 -8.23 -12.14 32.46
CA THR A 163 -8.65 -12.96 31.31
C THR A 163 -7.84 -12.59 30.08
N LYS A 164 -7.37 -13.62 29.37
CA LYS A 164 -6.74 -13.49 28.04
C LYS A 164 -7.74 -13.95 27.00
N GLU A 165 -8.33 -13.01 26.27
CA GLU A 165 -9.27 -13.31 25.20
C GLU A 165 -8.57 -13.18 23.85
N THR A 166 -8.69 -14.23 23.04
CA THR A 166 -8.16 -14.24 21.68
C THR A 166 -9.33 -14.05 20.71
N PHE A 167 -9.21 -13.06 19.84
CA PHE A 167 -10.17 -12.85 18.77
C PHE A 167 -9.49 -12.97 17.40
N ARG A 168 -10.26 -13.46 16.42
CA ARG A 168 -9.81 -13.60 15.04
C ARG A 168 -10.41 -12.48 14.21
N GLY A 169 -9.64 -12.01 13.22
CA GLY A 169 -10.09 -11.00 12.28
C GLY A 169 -9.76 -11.40 10.84
N ASN A 170 -10.61 -10.99 9.93
CA ASN A 170 -10.35 -11.03 8.51
C ASN A 170 -10.95 -9.81 7.82
N ASP A 171 -10.33 -9.38 6.74
CA ASP A 171 -10.82 -8.33 5.85
C ASP A 171 -10.58 -8.74 4.41
N PHE A 172 -11.55 -8.41 3.55
CA PHE A 172 -11.46 -8.63 2.12
C PHE A 172 -11.73 -7.32 1.37
N ASN A 173 -10.87 -6.99 0.41
CA ASN A 173 -10.98 -5.81 -0.41
C ASN A 173 -10.85 -6.14 -1.89
N PHE A 174 -11.66 -5.45 -2.68
CA PHE A 174 -11.62 -5.42 -4.13
C PHE A 174 -11.35 -4.00 -4.59
N ILE A 175 -10.37 -3.81 -5.45
CA ILE A 175 -10.01 -2.50 -5.98
C ILE A 175 -10.14 -2.55 -7.50
N ALA A 176 -11.01 -1.69 -8.05
CA ALA A 176 -11.05 -1.40 -9.48
C ALA A 176 -10.16 -0.18 -9.75
N ALA A 177 -9.26 -0.28 -10.72
CA ALA A 177 -8.28 0.75 -11.02
C ALA A 177 -8.30 1.14 -12.50
N LEU A 178 -8.06 2.43 -12.76
CA LEU A 178 -7.75 2.96 -14.08
C LEU A 178 -6.45 3.72 -13.97
N ARG A 179 -5.45 3.42 -14.82
CA ARG A 179 -4.17 4.13 -14.81
C ARG A 179 -3.66 4.39 -16.23
N HIS A 180 -2.78 5.38 -16.36
CA HIS A 180 -2.04 5.59 -17.60
C HIS A 180 -0.57 5.90 -17.29
N PRO A 181 0.38 5.07 -17.73
CA PRO A 181 1.80 5.33 -17.57
C PRO A 181 2.32 6.25 -18.69
N PHE A 182 2.88 7.41 -18.33
CA PHE A 182 3.64 8.28 -19.22
C PHE A 182 5.13 8.02 -18.98
N ILE A 183 5.89 7.79 -20.04
CA ILE A 183 7.33 7.50 -19.97
C ILE A 183 8.09 8.60 -20.70
N PHE A 184 9.01 9.24 -20.00
CA PHE A 184 9.87 10.27 -20.54
C PHE A 184 11.33 9.83 -20.41
N ASN A 185 12.06 9.77 -21.51
CA ASN A 185 13.47 9.40 -21.55
C ASN A 185 14.34 10.65 -21.66
N ALA A 186 15.52 10.60 -21.08
CA ALA A 186 16.55 11.64 -21.19
C ALA A 186 16.05 13.02 -20.74
N VAL A 187 15.39 13.10 -19.59
CA VAL A 187 14.79 14.35 -19.07
C VAL A 187 15.86 15.27 -18.48
N MET A 188 16.74 14.75 -17.63
CA MET A 188 17.85 15.50 -17.01
C MET A 188 19.22 14.95 -17.45
N SER A 189 19.29 13.69 -17.85
CA SER A 189 20.50 12.99 -18.27
C SER A 189 20.18 12.05 -19.43
N ARG A 190 21.17 11.74 -20.28
CA ARG A 190 20.99 10.83 -21.44
C ARG A 190 20.58 9.40 -21.05
N ARG A 191 20.67 9.03 -19.78
CA ARG A 191 20.43 7.67 -19.27
C ARG A 191 19.32 7.59 -18.24
N ASP A 192 18.59 8.67 -18.03
CA ASP A 192 17.49 8.67 -17.08
C ASP A 192 16.14 8.38 -17.74
N VAL A 193 15.23 7.91 -16.92
CA VAL A 193 13.84 7.65 -17.31
C VAL A 193 12.94 8.17 -16.21
N VAL A 194 11.91 8.92 -16.58
CA VAL A 194 10.82 9.33 -15.71
C VAL A 194 9.58 8.56 -16.12
N LEU A 195 9.01 7.84 -15.19
CA LEU A 195 7.70 7.19 -15.31
C LEU A 195 6.70 7.96 -14.44
N PHE A 196 5.69 8.56 -15.05
CA PHE A 196 4.59 9.22 -14.36
C PHE A 196 3.30 8.43 -14.58
N THR A 197 2.70 7.93 -13.51
CA THR A 197 1.53 7.05 -13.58
C THR A 197 0.40 7.61 -12.71
N PRO A 198 -0.45 8.50 -13.25
CA PRO A 198 -1.71 8.82 -12.60
C PRO A 198 -2.64 7.62 -12.60
N SER A 199 -3.36 7.44 -11.49
CA SER A 199 -4.37 6.40 -11.34
C SER A 199 -5.59 6.89 -10.57
N VAL A 200 -6.74 6.29 -10.89
CA VAL A 200 -7.98 6.42 -10.10
C VAL A 200 -8.34 5.03 -9.63
N ASN A 201 -8.59 4.90 -8.33
CA ASN A 201 -8.92 3.64 -7.70
C ASN A 201 -10.26 3.74 -6.99
N PHE A 202 -11.06 2.69 -7.11
CA PHE A 202 -12.32 2.53 -6.38
C PHE A 202 -12.24 1.27 -5.54
N THR A 203 -12.29 1.43 -4.23
CA THR A 203 -12.13 0.34 -3.27
C THR A 203 -13.48 -0.05 -2.68
N MET A 204 -13.77 -1.34 -2.71
CA MET A 204 -14.87 -2.00 -2.02
C MET A 204 -14.31 -3.02 -1.04
N GLY A 205 -14.97 -3.25 0.09
CA GLY A 205 -14.44 -4.21 1.05
C GLY A 205 -15.26 -4.33 2.32
N THR A 206 -14.80 -5.20 3.21
CA THR A 206 -15.47 -5.51 4.47
C THR A 206 -15.11 -4.55 5.60
N ALA A 207 -13.88 -4.01 5.65
CA ALA A 207 -13.34 -3.10 6.66
C ALA A 207 -13.75 -3.45 8.10
N ASN A 208 -13.59 -4.72 8.47
CA ASN A 208 -13.98 -5.21 9.78
C ASN A 208 -13.03 -4.73 10.88
N TYR A 209 -11.75 -4.52 10.55
CA TYR A 209 -10.69 -4.19 11.49
C TYR A 209 -9.83 -3.04 10.97
N TYR A 210 -9.02 -2.46 11.87
CA TYR A 210 -7.92 -1.61 11.44
C TYR A 210 -6.93 -2.46 10.67
N SER A 211 -6.58 -1.99 9.49
CA SER A 211 -5.76 -2.77 8.58
C SER A 211 -4.71 -1.87 7.95
N ASN A 212 -3.48 -2.38 7.89
CA ASN A 212 -2.40 -1.81 7.09
C ASN A 212 -2.31 -2.48 5.72
N LEU A 213 -3.37 -3.18 5.31
CA LEU A 213 -3.42 -3.88 4.03
C LEU A 213 -3.08 -2.93 2.88
N LYS A 214 -2.44 -3.44 1.85
CA LYS A 214 -2.04 -2.67 0.65
C LYS A 214 -3.20 -1.98 -0.04
N ALA A 215 -4.42 -2.53 0.11
CA ALA A 215 -5.65 -1.94 -0.37
C ALA A 215 -6.03 -0.67 0.39
N PHE A 216 -5.68 -0.60 1.68
CA PHE A 216 -5.97 0.54 2.53
C PHE A 216 -4.68 1.18 2.99
N GLN A 217 -4.30 2.27 2.35
CA GLN A 217 -3.19 3.10 2.79
C GLN A 217 -3.61 4.08 3.90
N TYR A 218 -4.79 3.90 4.48
CA TYR A 218 -5.31 4.67 5.60
C TYR A 218 -6.12 3.76 6.53
N VAL A 219 -6.11 4.09 7.81
CA VAL A 219 -6.79 3.32 8.85
C VAL A 219 -8.26 3.68 8.91
N THR A 220 -9.16 2.70 8.76
CA THR A 220 -10.60 2.90 8.92
C THR A 220 -11.06 2.43 10.30
N ARG A 221 -12.10 3.07 10.85
CA ARG A 221 -12.69 2.64 12.13
C ARG A 221 -13.46 1.34 11.95
N SER A 222 -13.17 0.35 12.81
CA SER A 222 -13.94 -0.88 12.88
C SER A 222 -15.05 -0.79 13.94
N PRO A 223 -16.31 -0.97 13.56
CA PRO A 223 -17.39 -1.09 14.52
C PRO A 223 -17.22 -2.29 15.49
N LYS A 224 -16.65 -3.39 14.99
CA LYS A 224 -16.41 -4.60 15.78
C LYS A 224 -15.37 -4.37 16.88
N LEU A 225 -14.28 -3.70 16.56
CA LEU A 225 -13.23 -3.39 17.55
C LEU A 225 -13.75 -2.46 18.67
N LYS A 226 -14.68 -1.55 18.34
CA LYS A 226 -15.35 -0.70 19.33
C LYS A 226 -16.17 -1.52 20.32
N GLN A 227 -16.84 -2.58 19.86
CA GLN A 227 -17.64 -3.47 20.72
C GLN A 227 -16.77 -4.33 21.64
N VAL A 228 -15.67 -4.89 21.14
CA VAL A 228 -14.70 -5.67 21.93
C VAL A 228 -14.14 -4.85 23.09
N LYS A 229 -13.78 -3.60 22.85
CA LYS A 229 -13.23 -2.74 23.91
C LYS A 229 -14.24 -2.17 24.88
N LYS A 230 -15.52 -2.05 24.49
CA LYS A 230 -16.61 -1.62 25.40
C LYS A 230 -17.03 -2.70 26.40
N HIS A 231 -16.82 -3.96 26.09
CA HIS A 231 -17.28 -5.11 26.90
C HIS A 231 -16.16 -6.16 27.00
N PRO A 232 -15.02 -5.84 27.65
CA PRO A 232 -13.98 -6.83 27.88
C PRO A 232 -14.55 -7.95 28.76
N GLY A 233 -14.35 -9.19 28.36
CA GLY A 233 -14.81 -10.38 29.10
C GLY A 233 -16.20 -10.91 28.73
N LYS A 234 -16.86 -10.37 27.70
CA LYS A 234 -18.03 -10.98 27.10
C LYS A 234 -17.63 -11.74 25.84
N GLU A 235 -18.01 -13.02 25.73
CA GLU A 235 -17.99 -13.72 24.43
C GLU A 235 -18.87 -12.90 23.45
N LEU A 236 -18.21 -12.10 22.65
CA LEU A 236 -18.87 -11.35 21.60
C LEU A 236 -18.93 -12.29 20.41
N ASN A 237 -20.04 -13.01 20.27
CA ASN A 237 -20.41 -13.65 19.02
C ASN A 237 -20.62 -12.51 18.00
N PHE A 238 -19.56 -12.18 17.29
CA PHE A 238 -19.66 -11.37 16.10
C PHE A 238 -20.34 -12.23 15.03
N GLU A 239 -21.65 -12.11 14.90
CA GLU A 239 -22.32 -12.54 13.68
C GLU A 239 -21.59 -11.84 12.54
N ASP A 240 -21.12 -12.63 11.58
CA ASP A 240 -20.37 -12.17 10.40
C ASP A 240 -21.28 -11.37 9.44
N HIS A 241 -21.81 -10.27 9.90
CA HIS A 241 -22.42 -9.25 9.06
C HIS A 241 -21.28 -8.33 8.55
N SER A 242 -20.34 -8.93 7.84
CA SER A 242 -19.36 -8.18 7.09
C SER A 242 -20.06 -7.61 5.85
N ASN A 243 -20.62 -6.42 5.97
CA ASN A 243 -21.16 -5.73 4.82
C ASN A 243 -20.01 -5.40 3.86
N PHE A 244 -20.03 -6.02 2.70
CA PHE A 244 -19.15 -5.65 1.60
C PHE A 244 -19.69 -4.37 0.96
N GLU A 245 -19.00 -3.27 1.14
CA GLU A 245 -19.46 -1.93 0.78
C GLU A 245 -18.40 -1.15 0.00
N ALA A 246 -18.84 -0.09 -0.69
CA ALA A 246 -17.92 0.92 -1.20
C ALA A 246 -17.19 1.60 -0.03
N ARG A 247 -15.84 1.60 -0.08
CA ARG A 247 -15.00 2.11 1.00
C ARG A 247 -14.39 3.46 0.71
N ALA A 248 -13.83 3.60 -0.48
CA ALA A 248 -13.19 4.86 -0.87
C ALA A 248 -13.05 4.97 -2.38
N ILE A 249 -12.86 6.20 -2.82
CA ILE A 249 -12.29 6.53 -4.12
C ILE A 249 -11.02 7.34 -3.89
N ASP A 250 -9.99 7.07 -4.65
CA ASP A 250 -8.75 7.83 -4.60
C ASP A 250 -8.20 8.16 -5.99
N VAL A 251 -7.44 9.25 -6.04
CA VAL A 251 -6.61 9.65 -7.17
C VAL A 251 -5.18 9.66 -6.68
N THR A 252 -4.34 8.85 -7.31
CA THR A 252 -2.92 8.74 -6.96
C THR A 252 -2.05 9.18 -8.12
N LEU A 253 -1.08 10.03 -7.85
CA LEU A 253 -0.06 10.50 -8.78
C LEU A 253 1.27 9.86 -8.39
N ASN A 254 1.70 8.84 -9.13
CA ASN A 254 2.98 8.19 -8.92
C ASN A 254 4.01 8.71 -9.91
N LEU A 255 5.16 9.11 -9.41
CA LEU A 255 6.33 9.43 -10.22
C LEU A 255 7.45 8.47 -9.85
N SER A 256 8.16 7.92 -10.84
CA SER A 256 9.38 7.14 -10.61
C SER A 256 10.49 7.69 -11.51
N TYR A 257 11.56 8.12 -10.90
CA TYR A 257 12.73 8.66 -11.59
C TYR A 257 13.91 7.72 -11.45
N PHE A 258 14.34 7.15 -12.57
CA PHE A 258 15.42 6.17 -12.64
C PHE A 258 16.69 6.82 -13.17
N ILE A 259 17.78 6.77 -12.40
CA ILE A 259 19.12 7.18 -12.79
C ILE A 259 20.07 6.00 -12.55
N GLY A 260 20.41 5.27 -13.60
CA GLY A 260 21.25 4.08 -13.46
C GLY A 260 20.62 3.04 -12.56
N ARG A 261 21.20 2.86 -11.37
CA ARG A 261 20.72 1.91 -10.32
C ARG A 261 19.87 2.56 -9.23
N LEU A 262 19.75 3.87 -9.27
CA LEU A 262 18.94 4.62 -8.29
C LEU A 262 17.54 4.84 -8.84
N ASN A 263 16.54 4.63 -8.00
CA ASN A 263 15.14 4.98 -8.23
C ASN A 263 14.64 5.91 -7.13
N LEU A 264 14.03 7.03 -7.52
CA LEU A 264 13.32 7.95 -6.63
C LEU A 264 11.85 7.94 -7.01
N ALA A 265 10.98 7.56 -6.08
CA ALA A 265 9.58 7.34 -6.35
C ALA A 265 8.67 8.11 -5.36
N PRO A 266 8.45 9.42 -5.57
CA PRO A 266 7.42 10.16 -4.84
C PRO A 266 6.03 9.80 -5.35
N SER A 267 5.06 9.81 -4.42
CA SER A 267 3.64 9.57 -4.69
C SER A 267 2.79 10.53 -3.87
N PHE A 268 1.73 11.05 -4.48
CA PHE A 268 0.74 11.88 -3.83
C PHE A 268 -0.65 11.31 -4.08
N THR A 269 -1.41 11.09 -3.01
CA THR A 269 -2.75 10.53 -3.06
C THR A 269 -3.74 11.47 -2.43
N VAL A 270 -4.84 11.69 -3.14
CA VAL A 270 -6.05 12.34 -2.64
C VAL A 270 -7.14 11.28 -2.59
N PHE A 271 -7.77 11.08 -1.45
CA PHE A 271 -8.81 10.08 -1.31
C PHE A 271 -10.02 10.61 -0.55
N LYS A 272 -11.18 10.03 -0.86
CA LYS A 272 -12.45 10.27 -0.20
C LYS A 272 -13.00 8.96 0.33
N PRO A 273 -13.07 8.78 1.66
CA PRO A 273 -13.76 7.63 2.25
C PRO A 273 -15.28 7.79 2.10
N PHE A 274 -16.00 6.68 1.90
CA PHE A 274 -17.46 6.65 1.82
C PHE A 274 -18.11 6.16 3.11
N SER A 275 -17.35 5.41 3.92
CA SER A 275 -17.81 4.85 5.18
C SER A 275 -16.98 5.35 6.35
N GLY A 276 -17.59 5.39 7.55
CA GLY A 276 -16.96 5.88 8.76
C GLY A 276 -17.50 7.23 9.20
N THR A 277 -16.97 7.76 10.32
CA THR A 277 -17.40 9.04 10.90
C THR A 277 -16.77 10.25 10.19
N GLU A 278 -15.66 10.06 9.51
CA GLU A 278 -14.98 11.11 8.75
C GLU A 278 -15.06 10.78 7.27
N GLN A 279 -15.85 11.58 6.54
CA GLN A 279 -16.01 11.46 5.10
C GLN A 279 -15.36 12.63 4.35
N ASN A 280 -14.46 13.36 5.02
CA ASN A 280 -13.74 14.47 4.41
C ASN A 280 -12.72 13.98 3.41
N ILE A 281 -12.47 14.78 2.39
CA ILE A 281 -11.37 14.53 1.45
C ILE A 281 -10.06 14.72 2.20
N MET A 282 -9.18 13.73 2.10
CA MET A 282 -7.86 13.73 2.71
C MET A 282 -6.78 13.51 1.66
N SER A 283 -5.56 13.92 1.97
CA SER A 283 -4.41 13.67 1.10
C SER A 283 -3.19 13.28 1.92
N TYR A 284 -2.33 12.50 1.31
CA TYR A 284 -1.05 12.14 1.90
C TYR A 284 0.04 12.01 0.83
N PHE A 285 1.28 12.04 1.28
CA PHE A 285 2.46 11.97 0.45
C PHE A 285 3.34 10.82 0.93
N THR A 286 3.90 10.07 -0.03
CA THR A 286 4.96 9.12 0.23
C THR A 286 6.11 9.32 -0.75
N ALA A 287 7.31 8.99 -0.34
CA ALA A 287 8.47 8.98 -1.22
C ALA A 287 9.32 7.76 -0.90
N ARG A 288 9.84 7.10 -1.92
CA ARG A 288 10.77 5.99 -1.77
C ARG A 288 12.04 6.28 -2.57
N MET A 289 13.17 6.03 -1.96
CA MET A 289 14.46 5.96 -2.62
C MET A 289 14.95 4.51 -2.57
N ALA A 290 15.36 3.97 -3.70
CA ALA A 290 15.83 2.59 -3.80
C ALA A 290 17.09 2.50 -4.65
N TYR A 291 18.01 1.62 -4.28
CA TYR A 291 19.24 1.34 -5.00
C TYR A 291 19.36 -0.15 -5.27
N SER A 292 19.56 -0.52 -6.55
CA SER A 292 19.74 -1.91 -7.02
C SER A 292 21.21 -2.27 -7.16
N PHE A 293 21.57 -3.48 -6.72
CA PHE A 293 22.93 -4.03 -6.78
C PHE A 293 23.09 -5.06 -7.87
#